data_c282957fa7f5b6a701e56d52e69eb7dc
#
_entry.id   c282957fa7f5b6a701e56d52e69eb7dc
#
_cell.length_a   1.000
_cell.length_b   1.000
_cell.length_c   1.000
_cell.angle_alpha   90.00
_cell.angle_beta   90.00
_cell.angle_gamma   90.00
#
_symmetry.space_group_name_H-M   'P 1'
#
loop_
_entity.id
_entity.type
_entity.pdbx_description
1 polymer ?
#
loop_
_entity_poly.entity_id
_entity_poly.type
_entity_poly.pdbx_seq_one_letter_code
_entity_poly.pdbx_strand_id
1 'polypeptide(L)'
;MESIIEISNLYKSYGSVQAVSDLSFCVKRGELFAFLGVNGAGKSTTISMICGELRKDSGSISVCGYDTEKNNGQISRKIGVVFQSSALDAQLSARENLQSRAALYGITGKRFEQRFSELTELLAFADFADRPLLKLSGGQKRRIDIARALVHEPEILILDEPTTGLDPQTRKLLWDVVETLRREKKLTVFLTTHYMEEAADADYVVIIDSGRIAAEGSPLELKNKYVGDYVTIYGADEKAVAALDLPYETVRDGFRVSVANTGKVTELIAANPGLFRDYEVIKGKMDDVFLTVTGKNLPGGALQ
;
A
#
# COMPACT_ATOMS: atom_id res chain seq x y z
N MET A 1 -4.85 -0.47 20.09
CA MET A 1 -5.07 -1.63 19.19
C MET A 1 -3.87 -2.54 19.30
N GLU A 2 -4.07 -3.85 19.22
CA GLU A 2 -3.03 -4.87 19.32
C GLU A 2 -2.18 -4.89 18.05
N SER A 3 -0.85 -4.95 18.19
CA SER A 3 0.07 -5.16 17.08
C SER A 3 -0.03 -6.59 16.56
N ILE A 4 -0.10 -6.77 15.25
CA ILE A 4 -0.16 -8.09 14.60
C ILE A 4 1.16 -8.43 13.91
N ILE A 5 1.93 -7.42 13.46
CA ILE A 5 3.31 -7.55 12.99
C ILE A 5 4.16 -6.57 13.80
N GLU A 6 5.25 -7.04 14.35
CA GLU A 6 6.22 -6.22 15.09
C GLU A 6 7.62 -6.48 14.56
N ILE A 7 8.31 -5.42 14.21
CA ILE A 7 9.68 -5.46 13.70
C ILE A 7 10.53 -4.52 14.55
N SER A 8 11.65 -5.02 15.04
CA SER A 8 12.55 -4.23 15.88
C SER A 8 14.01 -4.42 15.47
N ASN A 9 14.68 -3.29 15.18
CA ASN A 9 16.09 -3.18 14.83
C ASN A 9 16.52 -4.21 13.77
N LEU A 10 15.72 -4.32 12.69
CA LEU A 10 15.93 -5.32 11.66
C LEU A 10 17.06 -4.92 10.73
N TYR A 11 17.94 -5.87 10.47
CA TYR A 11 19.06 -5.72 9.53
C TYR A 11 19.13 -6.88 8.55
N LYS A 12 19.46 -6.55 7.29
CA LYS A 12 19.75 -7.53 6.24
C LYS A 12 20.73 -6.98 5.22
N SER A 13 21.79 -7.76 4.94
CA SER A 13 22.80 -7.44 3.94
C SER A 13 22.97 -8.57 2.93
N TYR A 14 23.35 -8.23 1.71
CA TYR A 14 23.78 -9.14 0.66
C TYR A 14 25.20 -8.74 0.22
N GLY A 15 26.20 -9.46 0.74
CA GLY A 15 27.59 -9.06 0.55
C GLY A 15 27.85 -7.67 1.13
N SER A 16 28.26 -6.71 0.28
CA SER A 16 28.51 -5.32 0.69
C SER A 16 27.26 -4.42 0.66
N VAL A 17 26.13 -4.92 0.14
CA VAL A 17 24.90 -4.13 0.01
C VAL A 17 24.03 -4.32 1.24
N GLN A 18 23.80 -3.27 2.00
CA GLN A 18 22.89 -3.25 3.15
C GLN A 18 21.46 -2.98 2.63
N ALA A 19 20.68 -4.04 2.47
CA ALA A 19 19.32 -3.96 1.94
C ALA A 19 18.29 -3.47 2.96
N VAL A 20 18.51 -3.77 4.26
CA VAL A 20 17.69 -3.31 5.39
C VAL A 20 18.61 -2.92 6.53
N SER A 21 18.40 -1.75 7.12
CA SER A 21 19.26 -1.15 8.14
C SER A 21 18.44 -0.48 9.24
N ASP A 22 18.41 -1.08 10.41
CA ASP A 22 17.74 -0.56 11.62
C ASP A 22 16.24 -0.29 11.41
N LEU A 23 15.55 -1.23 10.77
CA LEU A 23 14.14 -1.08 10.48
C LEU A 23 13.32 -1.49 11.73
N SER A 24 12.48 -0.57 12.23
CA SER A 24 11.60 -0.82 13.38
C SER A 24 10.25 -0.18 13.14
N PHE A 25 9.18 -0.99 13.09
CA PHE A 25 7.80 -0.52 12.97
C PHE A 25 6.82 -1.61 13.43
N CYS A 26 5.55 -1.24 13.60
CA CYS A 26 4.49 -2.18 13.92
C CYS A 26 3.28 -1.98 12.99
N VAL A 27 2.54 -3.08 12.75
CA VAL A 27 1.26 -3.08 12.03
C VAL A 27 0.17 -3.48 13.00
N LYS A 28 -0.92 -2.72 13.06
CA LYS A 28 -2.04 -2.99 13.95
C LYS A 28 -3.04 -3.93 13.28
N ARG A 29 -3.78 -4.68 14.10
CA ARG A 29 -4.83 -5.60 13.61
C ARG A 29 -5.94 -4.83 12.88
N GLY A 30 -6.30 -5.27 11.67
CA GLY A 30 -7.32 -4.67 10.81
C GLY A 30 -6.88 -3.41 10.06
N GLU A 31 -5.60 -3.03 10.18
CA GLU A 31 -5.01 -1.86 9.52
C GLU A 31 -4.71 -2.13 8.03
N LEU A 32 -4.91 -1.14 7.18
CA LEU A 32 -4.29 -1.07 5.88
C LEU A 32 -2.96 -0.31 6.05
N PHE A 33 -1.89 -1.07 6.13
CA PHE A 33 -0.54 -0.56 6.29
C PHE A 33 0.16 -0.49 4.94
N ALA A 34 0.64 0.68 4.55
CA ALA A 34 1.39 0.88 3.32
C ALA A 34 2.90 1.02 3.57
N PHE A 35 3.68 0.17 2.91
CA PHE A 35 5.14 0.18 2.93
C PHE A 35 5.66 0.71 1.59
N LEU A 36 5.96 1.99 1.56
CA LEU A 36 6.19 2.80 0.38
C LEU A 36 7.68 3.02 0.12
N GLY A 37 8.11 2.89 -1.12
CA GLY A 37 9.51 3.15 -1.49
C GLY A 37 9.80 2.84 -2.95
N VAL A 38 10.88 3.39 -3.48
CA VAL A 38 11.37 3.07 -4.83
C VAL A 38 11.86 1.62 -4.93
N ASN A 39 12.07 1.17 -6.15
CA ASN A 39 12.70 -0.14 -6.39
C ASN A 39 14.11 -0.17 -5.78
N GLY A 40 14.43 -1.27 -5.09
CA GLY A 40 15.70 -1.41 -4.36
C GLY A 40 15.70 -0.77 -2.95
N ALA A 41 14.63 -0.14 -2.50
CA ALA A 41 14.58 0.45 -1.15
C ALA A 41 14.59 -0.58 0.00
N GLY A 42 14.38 -1.89 -0.27
CA GLY A 42 14.35 -2.96 0.73
C GLY A 42 12.98 -3.58 0.97
N LYS A 43 11.93 -3.18 0.23
CA LYS A 43 10.54 -3.65 0.43
C LYS A 43 10.40 -5.17 0.35
N SER A 44 10.76 -5.78 -0.78
CA SER A 44 10.61 -7.23 -1.00
C SER A 44 11.52 -8.05 -0.08
N THR A 45 12.71 -7.52 0.28
CA THR A 45 13.58 -8.13 1.30
C THR A 45 12.88 -8.19 2.66
N THR A 46 12.21 -7.11 3.07
CA THR A 46 11.46 -7.04 4.33
C THR A 46 10.28 -8.01 4.30
N ILE A 47 9.51 -8.07 3.20
CA ILE A 47 8.41 -9.04 3.04
C ILE A 47 8.91 -10.48 3.17
N SER A 48 9.98 -10.85 2.46
CA SER A 48 10.52 -12.21 2.52
C SER A 48 10.96 -12.60 3.93
N MET A 49 11.45 -11.65 4.74
CA MET A 49 11.76 -11.90 6.15
C MET A 49 10.49 -12.03 7.01
N ILE A 50 9.45 -11.23 6.77
CA ILE A 50 8.15 -11.34 7.46
C ILE A 50 7.51 -12.70 7.16
N CYS A 51 7.59 -13.17 5.90
CA CYS A 51 7.07 -14.47 5.47
C CYS A 51 7.93 -15.67 5.96
N GLY A 52 9.09 -15.42 6.56
CA GLY A 52 10.03 -16.46 7.00
C GLY A 52 10.75 -17.18 5.86
N GLU A 53 10.74 -16.62 4.64
CA GLU A 53 11.45 -17.15 3.46
C GLU A 53 12.93 -16.76 3.47
N LEU A 54 13.24 -15.63 4.10
CA LEU A 54 14.60 -15.09 4.21
C LEU A 54 14.97 -14.89 5.67
N ARG A 55 16.16 -15.34 6.06
CA ARG A 55 16.69 -15.06 7.40
C ARG A 55 17.24 -13.65 7.50
N LYS A 56 16.89 -12.97 8.59
CA LYS A 56 17.49 -11.69 8.98
C LYS A 56 18.93 -11.88 9.44
N ASP A 57 19.71 -10.82 9.41
CA ASP A 57 21.07 -10.83 9.98
C ASP A 57 21.03 -10.49 11.47
N SER A 58 20.15 -9.54 11.87
CA SER A 58 19.90 -9.21 13.28
C SER A 58 18.53 -8.56 13.45
N GLY A 59 18.13 -8.30 14.70
CA GLY A 59 16.82 -7.77 15.05
C GLY A 59 15.79 -8.85 15.33
N SER A 60 14.51 -8.47 15.41
CA SER A 60 13.41 -9.40 15.66
C SER A 60 12.21 -9.11 14.76
N ILE A 61 11.48 -10.17 14.39
CA ILE A 61 10.20 -10.10 13.68
C ILE A 61 9.23 -11.03 14.40
N SER A 62 8.10 -10.47 14.83
CA SER A 62 6.96 -11.21 15.36
C SER A 62 5.75 -11.02 14.47
N VAL A 63 5.03 -12.11 14.16
CA VAL A 63 3.80 -12.10 13.37
C VAL A 63 2.74 -12.88 14.12
N CYS A 64 1.63 -12.24 14.47
CA CYS A 64 0.58 -12.81 15.30
C CYS A 64 1.12 -13.38 16.63
N GLY A 65 2.16 -12.75 17.21
CA GLY A 65 2.86 -13.22 18.42
C GLY A 65 3.87 -14.34 18.20
N TYR A 66 4.09 -14.80 16.98
CA TYR A 66 5.03 -15.85 16.62
C TYR A 66 6.33 -15.27 16.05
N ASP A 67 7.47 -15.77 16.51
CA ASP A 67 8.79 -15.47 15.95
C ASP A 67 8.97 -16.12 14.57
N THR A 68 9.37 -15.35 13.56
CA THR A 68 9.48 -15.85 12.18
C THR A 68 10.53 -16.93 11.97
N GLU A 69 11.54 -17.03 12.82
CA GLU A 69 12.58 -18.07 12.70
C GLU A 69 12.20 -19.38 13.39
N LYS A 70 11.32 -19.32 14.41
CA LYS A 70 10.95 -20.47 15.22
C LYS A 70 9.62 -21.09 14.86
N ASN A 71 8.69 -20.29 14.30
CA ASN A 71 7.28 -20.65 14.17
C ASN A 71 6.76 -20.49 12.73
N ASN A 72 7.59 -20.69 11.72
CA ASN A 72 7.22 -20.44 10.31
C ASN A 72 5.94 -21.20 9.88
N GLY A 73 5.75 -22.43 10.36
CA GLY A 73 4.54 -23.22 10.06
C GLY A 73 3.24 -22.64 10.64
N GLN A 74 3.28 -21.96 11.80
CA GLN A 74 2.14 -21.25 12.36
C GLN A 74 1.88 -19.96 11.59
N ILE A 75 2.94 -19.22 11.27
CA ILE A 75 2.86 -17.94 10.55
C ILE A 75 2.29 -18.14 9.14
N SER A 76 2.73 -19.17 8.40
CA SER A 76 2.26 -19.47 7.06
C SER A 76 0.73 -19.76 6.98
N ARG A 77 0.12 -20.17 8.11
CA ARG A 77 -1.33 -20.34 8.24
C ARG A 77 -2.08 -19.03 8.50
N LYS A 78 -1.37 -17.99 8.93
CA LYS A 78 -1.92 -16.67 9.28
C LYS A 78 -1.75 -15.65 8.17
N ILE A 79 -0.84 -15.89 7.23
CA ILE A 79 -0.49 -14.97 6.16
C ILE A 79 -0.96 -15.50 4.81
N GLY A 80 -1.69 -14.68 4.05
CA GLY A 80 -1.86 -14.83 2.61
C GLY A 80 -0.92 -13.86 1.88
N VAL A 81 -0.24 -14.31 0.84
CA VAL A 81 0.69 -13.47 0.09
C VAL A 81 0.34 -13.46 -1.38
N VAL A 82 0.25 -12.26 -1.94
CA VAL A 82 0.14 -12.01 -3.38
C VAL A 82 1.43 -11.32 -3.82
N PHE A 83 2.32 -12.08 -4.44
CA PHE A 83 3.59 -11.57 -4.95
C PHE A 83 3.41 -10.76 -6.23
N GLN A 84 4.43 -9.99 -6.60
CA GLN A 84 4.47 -9.29 -7.89
C GLN A 84 4.38 -10.26 -9.07
N SER A 85 5.11 -11.39 -9.02
CA SER A 85 4.98 -12.48 -9.99
C SER A 85 3.95 -13.50 -9.54
N SER A 86 3.12 -13.99 -10.46
CA SER A 86 2.14 -15.02 -10.17
C SER A 86 2.79 -16.33 -9.73
N ALA A 87 2.29 -16.91 -8.64
CA ALA A 87 2.72 -18.21 -8.11
C ALA A 87 1.75 -19.34 -8.54
N LEU A 88 0.96 -19.12 -9.58
CA LEU A 88 0.00 -20.07 -10.11
C LEU A 88 0.61 -20.94 -11.23
N ASP A 89 0.19 -22.20 -11.30
CA ASP A 89 0.51 -23.06 -12.45
C ASP A 89 -0.36 -22.63 -13.64
N ALA A 90 0.31 -22.18 -14.71
CA ALA A 90 -0.35 -21.67 -15.91
C ALA A 90 -1.12 -22.75 -16.70
N GLN A 91 -0.77 -24.03 -16.53
CA GLN A 91 -1.41 -25.14 -17.23
C GLN A 91 -2.70 -25.60 -16.57
N LEU A 92 -2.83 -25.36 -15.27
CA LEU A 92 -3.99 -25.71 -14.50
C LEU A 92 -5.08 -24.63 -14.60
N SER A 93 -6.33 -25.02 -14.36
CA SER A 93 -7.46 -24.09 -14.18
C SER A 93 -7.36 -23.35 -12.83
N ALA A 94 -8.18 -22.31 -12.65
CA ALA A 94 -8.30 -21.62 -11.37
C ALA A 94 -8.74 -22.60 -10.27
N ARG A 95 -9.73 -23.46 -10.54
CA ARG A 95 -10.21 -24.49 -9.60
C ARG A 95 -9.08 -25.41 -9.15
N GLU A 96 -8.30 -25.96 -10.08
CA GLU A 96 -7.20 -26.89 -9.77
C GLU A 96 -6.08 -26.22 -8.97
N ASN A 97 -5.71 -24.99 -9.32
CA ASN A 97 -4.74 -24.20 -8.57
C ASN A 97 -5.19 -23.98 -7.13
N LEU A 98 -6.45 -23.55 -6.94
CA LEU A 98 -7.01 -23.28 -5.63
C LEU A 98 -7.19 -24.55 -4.81
N GLN A 99 -7.61 -25.66 -5.45
CA GLN A 99 -7.76 -26.95 -4.79
C GLN A 99 -6.42 -27.49 -4.27
N SER A 100 -5.38 -27.42 -5.10
CA SER A 100 -4.02 -27.83 -4.72
C SER A 100 -3.51 -26.99 -3.54
N ARG A 101 -3.74 -25.67 -3.58
CA ARG A 101 -3.35 -24.77 -2.48
C ARG A 101 -4.14 -25.03 -1.20
N ALA A 102 -5.44 -25.19 -1.29
CA ALA A 102 -6.33 -25.45 -0.16
C ALA A 102 -5.98 -26.76 0.56
N ALA A 103 -5.60 -27.80 -0.19
CA ALA A 103 -5.19 -29.10 0.35
C ALA A 103 -3.99 -28.98 1.31
N LEU A 104 -3.04 -28.05 1.08
CA LEU A 104 -1.92 -27.81 1.98
C LEU A 104 -2.35 -27.31 3.37
N TYR A 105 -3.56 -26.77 3.47
CA TYR A 105 -4.16 -26.31 4.74
C TYR A 105 -5.21 -27.28 5.27
N GLY A 106 -5.37 -28.47 4.65
CA GLY A 106 -6.37 -29.47 5.02
C GLY A 106 -7.81 -29.08 4.62
N ILE A 107 -7.96 -28.14 3.67
CA ILE A 107 -9.25 -27.72 3.13
C ILE A 107 -9.55 -28.56 1.89
N THR A 108 -10.37 -29.59 2.02
CA THR A 108 -10.68 -30.56 0.97
C THR A 108 -12.18 -30.89 0.92
N GLY A 109 -12.64 -31.58 -0.13
CA GLY A 109 -14.01 -32.04 -0.29
C GLY A 109 -15.04 -30.91 -0.17
N LYS A 110 -16.12 -31.13 0.58
CA LYS A 110 -17.19 -30.14 0.73
C LYS A 110 -16.74 -28.79 1.27
N ARG A 111 -15.73 -28.78 2.16
CA ARG A 111 -15.18 -27.53 2.70
C ARG A 111 -14.47 -26.72 1.63
N PHE A 112 -13.78 -27.39 0.71
CA PHE A 112 -13.18 -26.72 -0.44
C PHE A 112 -14.25 -26.15 -1.38
N GLU A 113 -15.28 -26.92 -1.72
CA GLU A 113 -16.34 -26.46 -2.62
C GLU A 113 -17.06 -25.21 -2.06
N GLN A 114 -17.36 -25.21 -0.76
CA GLN A 114 -17.94 -24.03 -0.12
C GLN A 114 -17.00 -22.82 -0.23
N ARG A 115 -15.72 -23.01 0.13
CA ARG A 115 -14.73 -21.94 0.10
C ARG A 115 -14.47 -21.44 -1.32
N PHE A 116 -14.46 -22.34 -2.29
CA PHE A 116 -14.32 -22.01 -3.70
C PHE A 116 -15.49 -21.16 -4.21
N SER A 117 -16.72 -21.51 -3.84
CA SER A 117 -17.92 -20.73 -4.18
C SER A 117 -17.86 -19.31 -3.61
N GLU A 118 -17.48 -19.15 -2.33
CA GLU A 118 -17.30 -17.85 -1.69
C GLU A 118 -16.26 -16.98 -2.43
N LEU A 119 -15.13 -17.57 -2.80
CA LEU A 119 -14.05 -16.86 -3.49
C LEU A 119 -14.41 -16.51 -4.94
N THR A 120 -15.14 -17.39 -5.64
CA THR A 120 -15.61 -17.11 -7.01
C THR A 120 -16.59 -15.96 -7.05
N GLU A 121 -17.47 -15.86 -6.07
CA GLU A 121 -18.42 -14.74 -5.92
C GLU A 121 -17.67 -13.45 -5.57
N LEU A 122 -16.85 -13.49 -4.51
CA LEU A 122 -16.09 -12.34 -4.01
C LEU A 122 -15.19 -11.69 -5.09
N LEU A 123 -14.54 -12.51 -5.91
CA LEU A 123 -13.55 -12.06 -6.89
C LEU A 123 -14.08 -12.14 -8.34
N ALA A 124 -15.35 -12.45 -8.52
CA ALA A 124 -16.05 -12.47 -9.81
C ALA A 124 -15.27 -13.26 -10.89
N PHE A 125 -14.94 -14.54 -10.61
CA PHE A 125 -14.22 -15.38 -11.58
C PHE A 125 -14.95 -16.69 -11.96
N ALA A 126 -16.24 -16.82 -11.63
CA ALA A 126 -17.03 -18.01 -11.94
C ALA A 126 -16.98 -18.41 -13.42
N ASP A 127 -17.11 -17.43 -14.33
CA ASP A 127 -17.19 -17.66 -15.79
C ASP A 127 -15.92 -18.25 -16.40
N PHE A 128 -14.78 -18.17 -15.70
CA PHE A 128 -13.50 -18.67 -16.21
C PHE A 128 -12.77 -19.59 -15.21
N ALA A 129 -13.48 -20.02 -14.16
CA ALA A 129 -12.91 -20.84 -13.08
C ALA A 129 -12.29 -22.16 -13.55
N ASP A 130 -12.87 -22.79 -14.56
CA ASP A 130 -12.44 -24.08 -15.11
C ASP A 130 -11.57 -23.93 -16.38
N ARG A 131 -11.21 -22.70 -16.77
CA ARG A 131 -10.30 -22.46 -17.90
C ARG A 131 -8.84 -22.52 -17.46
N PRO A 132 -7.93 -23.10 -18.24
CA PRO A 132 -6.49 -23.03 -17.98
C PRO A 132 -6.01 -21.59 -17.87
N LEU A 133 -5.20 -21.28 -16.85
CA LEU A 133 -4.71 -19.94 -16.58
C LEU A 133 -3.92 -19.34 -17.76
N LEU A 134 -3.27 -20.19 -18.57
CA LEU A 134 -2.58 -19.73 -19.78
C LEU A 134 -3.48 -18.93 -20.73
N LYS A 135 -4.80 -19.23 -20.75
CA LYS A 135 -5.81 -18.60 -21.61
C LYS A 135 -6.47 -17.36 -20.99
N LEU A 136 -6.07 -16.98 -19.77
CA LEU A 136 -6.65 -15.86 -19.04
C LEU A 136 -5.85 -14.56 -19.25
N SER A 137 -6.54 -13.42 -19.17
CA SER A 137 -5.90 -12.11 -19.14
C SER A 137 -5.11 -11.89 -17.86
N GLY A 138 -4.22 -10.88 -17.85
CA GLY A 138 -3.44 -10.51 -16.65
C GLY A 138 -4.33 -10.21 -15.44
N GLY A 139 -5.39 -9.43 -15.64
CA GLY A 139 -6.36 -9.11 -14.59
C GLY A 139 -7.14 -10.34 -14.08
N GLN A 140 -7.52 -11.26 -14.97
CA GLN A 140 -8.15 -12.52 -14.58
C GLN A 140 -7.20 -13.38 -13.74
N LYS A 141 -5.93 -13.51 -14.14
CA LYS A 141 -4.90 -14.23 -13.36
C LYS A 141 -4.72 -13.59 -11.99
N ARG A 142 -4.70 -12.26 -11.91
CA ARG A 142 -4.54 -11.55 -10.64
C ARG A 142 -5.67 -11.85 -9.65
N ARG A 143 -6.92 -11.94 -10.12
CA ARG A 143 -8.05 -12.36 -9.29
C ARG A 143 -7.83 -13.75 -8.68
N ILE A 144 -7.29 -14.68 -9.45
CA ILE A 144 -6.98 -16.04 -8.98
C ILE A 144 -5.79 -16.04 -7.98
N ASP A 145 -4.77 -15.22 -8.20
CA ASP A 145 -3.67 -15.05 -7.23
C ASP A 145 -4.18 -14.55 -5.88
N ILE A 146 -5.12 -13.59 -5.89
CA ILE A 146 -5.76 -13.10 -4.67
C ILE A 146 -6.60 -14.21 -4.01
N ALA A 147 -7.41 -14.95 -4.80
CA ALA A 147 -8.18 -16.09 -4.30
C ALA A 147 -7.27 -17.14 -3.64
N ARG A 148 -6.11 -17.43 -4.26
CA ARG A 148 -5.10 -18.34 -3.72
C ARG A 148 -4.56 -17.87 -2.38
N ALA A 149 -4.28 -16.57 -2.23
CA ALA A 149 -3.80 -16.01 -0.99
C ALA A 149 -4.86 -16.03 0.13
N LEU A 150 -6.15 -15.97 -0.24
CA LEU A 150 -7.28 -15.94 0.68
C LEU A 150 -7.88 -17.31 1.00
N VAL A 151 -7.50 -18.38 0.31
CA VAL A 151 -8.18 -19.69 0.37
C VAL A 151 -8.24 -20.28 1.77
N HIS A 152 -7.23 -20.05 2.60
CA HIS A 152 -7.11 -20.57 3.96
C HIS A 152 -7.55 -19.57 5.05
N GLU A 153 -8.24 -18.48 4.68
CA GLU A 153 -8.75 -17.44 5.58
C GLU A 153 -7.67 -16.83 6.48
N PRO A 154 -6.64 -16.20 5.89
CA PRO A 154 -5.56 -15.61 6.66
C PRO A 154 -6.03 -14.42 7.52
N GLU A 155 -5.27 -14.11 8.59
CA GLU A 155 -5.47 -12.90 9.39
C GLU A 155 -4.75 -11.68 8.78
N ILE A 156 -3.72 -11.94 7.97
CA ILE A 156 -2.89 -10.92 7.31
C ILE A 156 -2.83 -11.23 5.81
N LEU A 157 -3.10 -10.23 4.98
CA LEU A 157 -2.89 -10.29 3.54
C LEU A 157 -1.72 -9.38 3.17
N ILE A 158 -0.65 -9.95 2.66
CA ILE A 158 0.50 -9.22 2.11
C ILE A 158 0.30 -9.07 0.61
N LEU A 159 0.33 -7.84 0.14
CA LEU A 159 0.19 -7.45 -1.26
C LEU A 159 1.49 -6.80 -1.74
N ASP A 160 2.31 -7.52 -2.49
CA ASP A 160 3.55 -6.98 -3.04
C ASP A 160 3.30 -6.40 -4.44
N GLU A 161 3.24 -5.07 -4.54
CA GLU A 161 2.94 -4.29 -5.75
C GLU A 161 1.70 -4.83 -6.51
N PRO A 162 0.52 -4.92 -5.86
CA PRO A 162 -0.59 -5.73 -6.36
C PRO A 162 -1.22 -5.21 -7.65
N THR A 163 -1.11 -3.93 -7.95
CA THR A 163 -1.80 -3.29 -9.07
C THR A 163 -0.93 -3.03 -10.28
N THR A 164 0.37 -3.36 -10.20
CA THR A 164 1.31 -3.17 -11.32
C THR A 164 0.83 -3.91 -12.56
N GLY A 165 0.65 -3.19 -13.67
CA GLY A 165 0.21 -3.75 -14.96
C GLY A 165 -1.28 -4.11 -15.02
N LEU A 166 -2.09 -3.75 -14.03
CA LEU A 166 -3.54 -3.97 -14.05
C LEU A 166 -4.28 -2.82 -14.75
N ASP A 167 -5.35 -3.19 -15.47
CA ASP A 167 -6.32 -2.23 -15.97
C ASP A 167 -7.10 -1.57 -14.82
N PRO A 168 -7.68 -0.37 -15.02
CA PRO A 168 -8.39 0.37 -13.96
C PRO A 168 -9.55 -0.40 -13.32
N GLN A 169 -10.27 -1.22 -14.11
CA GLN A 169 -11.41 -1.99 -13.62
C GLN A 169 -10.95 -3.11 -12.67
N THR A 170 -9.90 -3.82 -13.03
CA THR A 170 -9.31 -4.87 -12.18
C THR A 170 -8.70 -4.28 -10.90
N ARG A 171 -8.04 -3.11 -11.00
CA ARG A 171 -7.53 -2.38 -9.84
C ARG A 171 -8.65 -2.01 -8.88
N LYS A 172 -9.74 -1.45 -9.38
CA LYS A 172 -10.90 -1.10 -8.55
C LYS A 172 -11.47 -2.33 -7.85
N LEU A 173 -11.68 -3.43 -8.58
CA LEU A 173 -12.19 -4.68 -7.99
C LEU A 173 -11.28 -5.17 -6.85
N LEU A 174 -9.97 -5.13 -7.02
CA LEU A 174 -9.02 -5.51 -5.96
C LEU A 174 -9.26 -4.69 -4.69
N TRP A 175 -9.35 -3.37 -4.81
CA TRP A 175 -9.54 -2.48 -3.66
C TRP A 175 -10.91 -2.65 -3.02
N ASP A 176 -11.99 -2.83 -3.81
CA ASP A 176 -13.34 -3.13 -3.30
C ASP A 176 -13.35 -4.43 -2.49
N VAL A 177 -12.65 -5.47 -2.94
CA VAL A 177 -12.49 -6.75 -2.22
C VAL A 177 -11.69 -6.57 -0.93
N VAL A 178 -10.55 -5.87 -1.00
CA VAL A 178 -9.70 -5.60 0.18
C VAL A 178 -10.50 -4.86 1.24
N GLU A 179 -11.23 -3.80 0.87
CA GLU A 179 -12.03 -3.02 1.81
C GLU A 179 -13.18 -3.82 2.42
N THR A 180 -13.86 -4.65 1.62
CA THR A 180 -14.89 -5.58 2.09
C THR A 180 -14.34 -6.53 3.15
N LEU A 181 -13.20 -7.16 2.88
CA LEU A 181 -12.58 -8.10 3.81
C LEU A 181 -12.06 -7.42 5.09
N ARG A 182 -11.53 -6.22 4.97
CA ARG A 182 -11.12 -5.42 6.15
C ARG A 182 -12.32 -5.13 7.05
N ARG A 183 -13.41 -4.65 6.47
CA ARG A 183 -14.61 -4.29 7.21
C ARG A 183 -15.31 -5.51 7.84
N GLU A 184 -15.47 -6.60 7.08
CA GLU A 184 -16.28 -7.74 7.51
C GLU A 184 -15.49 -8.78 8.30
N LYS A 185 -14.23 -9.02 7.93
CA LYS A 185 -13.37 -10.05 8.52
C LYS A 185 -12.26 -9.49 9.40
N LYS A 186 -12.13 -8.15 9.50
CA LYS A 186 -11.02 -7.46 10.17
C LYS A 186 -9.65 -7.92 9.66
N LEU A 187 -9.58 -8.18 8.36
CA LEU A 187 -8.34 -8.56 7.69
C LEU A 187 -7.32 -7.43 7.81
N THR A 188 -6.12 -7.75 8.26
CA THR A 188 -5.00 -6.81 8.23
C THR A 188 -4.35 -6.87 6.85
N VAL A 189 -4.05 -5.73 6.26
CA VAL A 189 -3.43 -5.66 4.93
C VAL A 189 -2.09 -4.98 5.02
N PHE A 190 -1.04 -5.67 4.58
CA PHE A 190 0.30 -5.12 4.41
C PHE A 190 0.56 -4.93 2.92
N LEU A 191 0.54 -3.69 2.48
CA LEU A 191 0.73 -3.30 1.09
C LEU A 191 2.13 -2.79 0.85
N THR A 192 2.86 -3.35 -0.13
CA THR A 192 3.99 -2.62 -0.70
C THR A 192 3.57 -1.96 -2.01
N THR A 193 3.99 -0.75 -2.20
CA THR A 193 3.70 -0.01 -3.43
C THR A 193 4.75 1.06 -3.70
N HIS A 194 4.83 1.46 -4.94
CA HIS A 194 5.48 2.69 -5.38
C HIS A 194 4.44 3.69 -5.94
N TYR A 195 3.14 3.37 -5.86
CA TYR A 195 2.04 4.24 -6.25
C TYR A 195 1.52 5.01 -5.04
N MET A 196 1.66 6.33 -5.08
CA MET A 196 1.28 7.23 -3.97
C MET A 196 -0.22 7.26 -3.71
N GLU A 197 -1.02 7.07 -4.75
CA GLU A 197 -2.48 7.00 -4.65
C GLU A 197 -2.93 5.85 -3.74
N GLU A 198 -2.26 4.69 -3.82
CA GLU A 198 -2.56 3.54 -2.97
C GLU A 198 -2.19 3.77 -1.50
N ALA A 199 -1.07 4.46 -1.27
CA ALA A 199 -0.65 4.83 0.08
C ALA A 199 -1.51 5.95 0.69
N ALA A 200 -2.16 6.77 -0.16
CA ALA A 200 -3.02 7.85 0.31
C ALA A 200 -4.29 7.36 1.01
N ASP A 201 -4.74 6.14 0.70
CA ASP A 201 -5.91 5.50 1.29
C ASP A 201 -5.57 4.57 2.47
N ALA A 202 -4.27 4.45 2.82
CA ALA A 202 -3.84 3.63 3.95
C ALA A 202 -4.14 4.29 5.31
N ASP A 203 -4.28 3.46 6.35
CA ASP A 203 -4.41 3.96 7.72
C ASP A 203 -3.05 4.45 8.26
N TYR A 204 -1.98 3.76 7.88
CA TYR A 204 -0.60 4.10 8.26
C TYR A 204 0.37 3.83 7.13
N VAL A 205 1.33 4.71 6.96
CA VAL A 205 2.34 4.65 5.90
C VAL A 205 3.74 4.69 6.52
N VAL A 206 4.60 3.79 6.07
CA VAL A 206 6.04 3.86 6.30
C VAL A 206 6.73 4.08 4.95
N ILE A 207 7.45 5.17 4.82
CA ILE A 207 8.28 5.48 3.65
C ILE A 207 9.68 4.97 3.92
N ILE A 208 10.12 4.02 3.09
CA ILE A 208 11.47 3.46 3.16
C ILE A 208 12.34 3.98 2.02
N ASP A 209 13.55 4.38 2.35
CA ASP A 209 14.61 4.68 1.40
C ASP A 209 15.93 4.06 1.83
N SER A 210 16.61 3.40 0.89
CA SER A 210 17.95 2.81 1.11
C SER A 210 18.02 1.93 2.38
N GLY A 211 16.97 1.13 2.61
CA GLY A 211 16.86 0.19 3.73
C GLY A 211 16.50 0.81 5.08
N ARG A 212 16.18 2.10 5.15
CA ARG A 212 15.83 2.83 6.39
C ARG A 212 14.47 3.49 6.28
N ILE A 213 13.81 3.70 7.43
CA ILE A 213 12.62 4.53 7.48
C ILE A 213 13.03 5.98 7.27
N ALA A 214 12.47 6.60 6.24
CA ALA A 214 12.65 8.02 5.95
C ALA A 214 11.55 8.87 6.60
N ALA A 215 10.31 8.36 6.62
CA ALA A 215 9.18 8.97 7.34
C ALA A 215 8.12 7.92 7.63
N GLU A 216 7.29 8.15 8.66
CA GLU A 216 6.14 7.32 8.98
C GLU A 216 5.02 8.13 9.63
N GLY A 217 3.77 7.66 9.50
CA GLY A 217 2.58 8.27 10.06
C GLY A 217 1.34 7.97 9.21
N SER A 218 0.19 8.51 9.62
CA SER A 218 -0.97 8.51 8.74
C SER A 218 -0.73 9.41 7.52
N PRO A 219 -1.40 9.18 6.38
CA PRO A 219 -1.25 10.04 5.19
C PRO A 219 -1.51 11.52 5.48
N LEU A 220 -2.45 11.83 6.37
CA LEU A 220 -2.76 13.20 6.76
C LEU A 220 -1.62 13.83 7.57
N GLU A 221 -1.06 13.11 8.54
CA GLU A 221 0.08 13.58 9.34
C GLU A 221 1.30 13.84 8.46
N LEU A 222 1.61 12.92 7.54
CA LEU A 222 2.72 13.05 6.61
C LEU A 222 2.55 14.27 5.70
N LYS A 223 1.35 14.48 5.10
CA LYS A 223 1.06 15.65 4.27
C LYS A 223 1.21 16.95 5.06
N ASN A 224 0.63 17.03 6.23
CA ASN A 224 0.70 18.23 7.07
C ASN A 224 2.14 18.54 7.53
N LYS A 225 2.95 17.51 7.78
CA LYS A 225 4.32 17.67 8.28
C LYS A 225 5.32 18.06 7.18
N TYR A 226 5.18 17.51 5.98
CA TYR A 226 6.22 17.62 4.95
C TYR A 226 5.84 18.49 3.75
N VAL A 227 4.55 18.73 3.51
CA VAL A 227 4.07 19.44 2.32
C VAL A 227 3.19 20.64 2.69
N GLY A 228 2.24 20.47 3.61
CA GLY A 228 1.16 21.42 3.85
C GLY A 228 0.07 21.36 2.78
N ASP A 229 -0.68 22.45 2.66
CA ASP A 229 -1.75 22.61 1.68
C ASP A 229 -1.42 23.79 0.74
N TYR A 230 -2.15 23.88 -0.35
CA TYR A 230 -2.05 24.97 -1.31
C TYR A 230 -3.39 25.67 -1.47
N VAL A 231 -3.35 26.99 -1.61
CA VAL A 231 -4.49 27.76 -2.08
C VAL A 231 -4.12 28.48 -3.38
N THR A 232 -4.82 28.17 -4.46
CA THR A 232 -4.68 28.87 -5.73
C THR A 232 -5.69 30.00 -5.75
N ILE A 233 -5.24 31.24 -5.95
CA ILE A 233 -6.04 32.46 -5.99
C ILE A 233 -6.07 32.94 -7.44
N TYR A 234 -7.23 32.96 -8.04
CA TYR A 234 -7.41 33.33 -9.45
C TYR A 234 -7.68 34.82 -9.60
N GLY A 235 -7.14 35.42 -10.67
CA GLY A 235 -7.37 36.81 -11.01
C GLY A 235 -6.91 37.84 -9.99
N ALA A 236 -6.05 37.44 -9.05
CA ALA A 236 -5.49 38.32 -8.01
C ALA A 236 -4.35 39.18 -8.56
N ASP A 237 -4.12 40.32 -7.94
CA ASP A 237 -2.91 41.14 -8.16
C ASP A 237 -1.75 40.54 -7.36
N GLU A 238 -0.58 40.41 -8.01
CA GLU A 238 0.64 39.85 -7.40
C GLU A 238 1.03 40.58 -6.11
N LYS A 239 0.89 41.91 -6.05
CA LYS A 239 1.22 42.71 -4.86
C LYS A 239 0.33 42.33 -3.67
N ALA A 240 -0.95 42.03 -3.94
CA ALA A 240 -1.88 41.63 -2.90
C ALA A 240 -1.57 40.22 -2.38
N VAL A 241 -1.10 39.31 -3.26
CA VAL A 241 -0.66 37.97 -2.86
C VAL A 241 0.67 38.05 -2.08
N ALA A 242 1.64 38.83 -2.56
CA ALA A 242 2.92 39.05 -1.87
C ALA A 242 2.74 39.64 -0.46
N ALA A 243 1.70 40.43 -0.25
CA ALA A 243 1.37 41.00 1.07
C ALA A 243 0.91 39.96 2.10
N LEU A 244 0.61 38.72 1.68
CA LEU A 244 0.29 37.63 2.60
C LEU A 244 1.53 37.12 3.37
N ASP A 245 2.74 37.48 2.91
CA ASP A 245 4.04 37.05 3.47
C ASP A 245 4.16 35.51 3.58
N LEU A 246 3.68 34.81 2.54
CA LEU A 246 3.72 33.38 2.40
C LEU A 246 4.42 32.98 1.10
N PRO A 247 5.06 31.80 1.03
CA PRO A 247 5.63 31.31 -0.21
C PRO A 247 4.53 31.13 -1.27
N TYR A 248 4.77 31.67 -2.46
CA TYR A 248 3.84 31.52 -3.59
C TYR A 248 4.60 31.31 -4.91
N GLU A 249 3.90 30.72 -5.87
CA GLU A 249 4.34 30.58 -7.26
C GLU A 249 3.26 31.09 -8.21
N THR A 250 3.71 31.63 -9.35
CA THR A 250 2.78 32.02 -10.43
C THR A 250 2.35 30.79 -11.19
N VAL A 251 1.02 30.60 -11.33
CA VAL A 251 0.41 29.57 -12.17
C VAL A 251 -0.34 30.21 -13.33
N ARG A 252 -0.87 29.40 -14.25
CA ARG A 252 -1.42 29.90 -15.52
C ARG A 252 -2.44 31.05 -15.36
N ASP A 253 -3.34 30.94 -14.39
CA ASP A 253 -4.47 31.87 -14.25
C ASP A 253 -4.51 32.54 -12.85
N GLY A 254 -3.40 32.50 -12.09
CA GLY A 254 -3.35 33.05 -10.74
C GLY A 254 -2.06 32.77 -9.98
N PHE A 255 -2.18 32.68 -8.67
CA PHE A 255 -1.05 32.43 -7.77
C PHE A 255 -1.39 31.27 -6.84
N ARG A 256 -0.45 30.32 -6.73
CA ARG A 256 -0.56 29.23 -5.77
C ARG A 256 0.28 29.56 -4.54
N VAL A 257 -0.40 29.70 -3.41
CA VAL A 257 0.20 30.03 -2.10
C VAL A 257 0.30 28.75 -1.28
N SER A 258 1.48 28.50 -0.71
CA SER A 258 1.72 27.38 0.20
C SER A 258 1.31 27.72 1.62
N VAL A 259 0.56 26.85 2.28
CA VAL A 259 0.07 27.05 3.64
C VAL A 259 0.26 25.78 4.47
N ALA A 260 0.38 25.93 5.79
CA ALA A 260 0.65 24.79 6.67
C ALA A 260 -0.51 23.77 6.71
N ASN A 261 -1.75 24.22 6.61
CA ASN A 261 -2.95 23.38 6.62
C ASN A 261 -4.18 24.18 6.19
N THR A 262 -5.30 23.50 5.97
CA THR A 262 -6.58 24.12 5.56
C THR A 262 -7.12 25.12 6.59
N GLY A 263 -6.85 24.93 7.89
CA GLY A 263 -7.23 25.87 8.92
C GLY A 263 -6.58 27.24 8.69
N LYS A 264 -5.31 27.26 8.25
CA LYS A 264 -4.62 28.51 7.89
C LYS A 264 -5.25 29.20 6.68
N VAL A 265 -5.73 28.42 5.70
CA VAL A 265 -6.49 28.98 4.56
C VAL A 265 -7.74 29.70 5.05
N THR A 266 -8.48 29.11 5.98
CA THR A 266 -9.68 29.73 6.56
C THR A 266 -9.37 31.08 7.25
N GLU A 267 -8.26 31.14 7.99
CA GLU A 267 -7.79 32.39 8.60
C GLU A 267 -7.45 33.46 7.55
N LEU A 268 -6.75 33.06 6.47
CA LEU A 268 -6.36 33.95 5.38
C LEU A 268 -7.59 34.53 4.65
N ILE A 269 -8.58 33.68 4.36
CA ILE A 269 -9.83 34.08 3.73
C ILE A 269 -10.59 35.08 4.62
N ALA A 270 -10.69 34.80 5.92
CA ALA A 270 -11.37 35.68 6.87
C ALA A 270 -10.66 37.03 6.99
N ALA A 271 -9.34 37.08 6.96
CA ALA A 271 -8.54 38.28 7.02
C ALA A 271 -8.54 39.10 5.72
N ASN A 272 -8.69 38.44 4.56
CA ASN A 272 -8.56 39.07 3.23
C ASN A 272 -9.71 38.70 2.28
N PRO A 273 -10.98 38.90 2.60
CA PRO A 273 -12.11 38.40 1.82
C PRO A 273 -12.17 38.97 0.39
N GLY A 274 -11.59 40.14 0.16
CA GLY A 274 -11.52 40.78 -1.16
C GLY A 274 -10.52 40.06 -2.12
N LEU A 275 -9.51 39.39 -1.59
CA LEU A 275 -8.50 38.65 -2.36
C LEU A 275 -9.00 37.27 -2.75
N PHE A 276 -9.76 36.61 -1.88
CA PHE A 276 -10.25 35.23 -2.06
C PHE A 276 -11.66 35.22 -2.67
N ARG A 277 -11.86 35.90 -3.82
CA ARG A 277 -13.16 35.89 -4.53
C ARG A 277 -13.35 34.65 -5.40
N ASP A 278 -12.25 34.19 -6.02
CA ASP A 278 -12.16 32.98 -6.80
C ASP A 278 -10.89 32.25 -6.42
N TYR A 279 -11.06 31.07 -5.81
CA TYR A 279 -9.93 30.29 -5.27
C TYR A 279 -10.22 28.80 -5.20
N GLU A 280 -9.17 28.01 -5.22
CA GLU A 280 -9.21 26.57 -5.02
C GLU A 280 -8.25 26.18 -3.90
N VAL A 281 -8.70 25.29 -2.99
CA VAL A 281 -7.86 24.73 -1.93
C VAL A 281 -7.51 23.28 -2.31
N ILE A 282 -6.23 23.00 -2.41
CA ILE A 282 -5.70 21.69 -2.76
C ILE A 282 -4.89 21.16 -1.58
N LYS A 283 -5.26 20.00 -1.09
CA LYS A 283 -4.46 19.25 -0.11
C LYS A 283 -3.15 18.79 -0.73
N GLY A 284 -2.07 18.84 0.02
CA GLY A 284 -0.79 18.25 -0.39
C GLY A 284 -0.96 16.79 -0.78
N LYS A 285 -0.20 16.34 -1.77
CA LYS A 285 -0.24 14.96 -2.28
C LYS A 285 0.83 14.10 -1.61
N MET A 286 0.62 12.79 -1.60
CA MET A 286 1.63 11.84 -1.10
C MET A 286 2.87 11.81 -2.00
N ASP A 287 2.74 12.13 -3.29
CA ASP A 287 3.89 12.31 -4.21
C ASP A 287 4.85 13.39 -3.71
N ASP A 288 4.30 14.53 -3.27
CA ASP A 288 5.08 15.66 -2.76
C ASP A 288 5.76 15.30 -1.42
N VAL A 289 5.06 14.54 -0.56
CA VAL A 289 5.64 14.00 0.69
C VAL A 289 6.84 13.12 0.36
N PHE A 290 6.65 12.17 -0.57
CA PHE A 290 7.71 11.24 -0.95
C PHE A 290 8.93 11.98 -1.51
N LEU A 291 8.72 12.92 -2.43
CA LEU A 291 9.78 13.76 -3.00
C LEU A 291 10.53 14.56 -1.92
N THR A 292 9.79 15.18 -1.01
CA THR A 292 10.37 16.00 0.08
C THR A 292 11.24 15.15 1.00
N VAL A 293 10.76 13.94 1.36
CA VAL A 293 11.42 13.08 2.34
C VAL A 293 12.62 12.34 1.76
N THR A 294 12.56 11.91 0.47
CA THR A 294 13.60 11.08 -0.15
C THR A 294 14.49 11.83 -1.11
N GLY A 295 14.09 13.01 -1.59
CA GLY A 295 14.76 13.75 -2.67
C GLY A 295 14.70 13.04 -4.04
N LYS A 296 13.85 12.02 -4.20
CA LYS A 296 13.79 11.15 -5.39
C LYS A 296 12.44 11.25 -6.08
N ASN A 297 12.47 11.44 -7.40
CA ASN A 297 11.26 11.32 -8.23
C ASN A 297 10.92 9.83 -8.44
N LEU A 298 9.61 9.52 -8.44
CA LEU A 298 9.15 8.19 -8.78
C LEU A 298 9.17 7.95 -10.29
N PRO A 299 9.46 6.71 -10.75
CA PRO A 299 9.29 6.36 -12.14
C PRO A 299 7.79 6.44 -12.51
N GLY A 300 7.39 7.42 -13.32
CA GLY A 300 6.03 7.59 -13.82
C GLY A 300 5.28 8.84 -13.37
N GLY A 301 5.83 9.64 -12.46
CA GLY A 301 5.34 10.98 -12.15
C GLY A 301 5.79 11.98 -13.21
N ALA A 302 5.07 12.09 -14.31
CA ALA A 302 5.22 13.24 -15.18
C ALA A 302 4.58 14.43 -14.48
N LEU A 303 5.38 15.47 -14.27
CA LEU A 303 4.86 16.82 -14.02
C LEU A 303 3.89 17.16 -15.16
N GLN A 304 2.61 17.13 -14.90
CA GLN A 304 1.58 17.74 -15.75
C GLN A 304 1.18 19.09 -15.15
#